data_c3f788ba195054e63533b8b056127b2f
#
_entry.id   c3f788ba195054e63533b8b056127b2f
#
_cell.length_a   1.000
_cell.length_b   1.000
_cell.length_c   1.000
_cell.angle_alpha   90.00
_cell.angle_beta   90.00
_cell.angle_gamma   90.00
#
_symmetry.space_group_name_H-M   'P 1'
#
loop_
_entity.id
_entity.type
_entity.pdbx_description
1 polymer ?
#
loop_
_entity_poly.entity_id
_entity_poly.type
_entity_poly.pdbx_seq_one_letter_code
_entity_poly.pdbx_strand_id
1 'polypeptide(L)'
;LDIHDVGLVWAAGPLAGIIGQVLIGVISDKVWFWNGRRRPFILIGGVLAALMLLALPNLDVISASMGVGGILGVAIAVALTLDLAINVSFNPTRSIIADVTEDGDERTQGYTWMQTISGTFGVAAYAVGAIWNNYILIYAGAVIVLLFSILPPLFITEPRELETPEENEDKREERGKEDSLLNMLIAIRPLWGFLVYDVYAMTLRLLNIEVDHYYAEIACLAATVLLVIQAMLEKERPGHPGLASFRKVIAAHSFSWVGIQTTFVFLFAYLQQALPHLSDIDMGRVGSTSFLVLNAVGALLPAFVLMPIAHRIGRVKTHALSLACMTAGYIGLYLYGTSALQIYILMAVVGLGWAAIVSLPFAIVSQKVNQARMGLYMGLFNLSVVLPQLVVSLGVAL
;
A
#
# COMPACT_ATOMS: atom_id res chain seq x y z
N LEU A 1 -1.23 -16.64 -21.72
CA LEU A 1 -0.55 -16.76 -20.43
C LEU A 1 -1.35 -17.74 -19.60
N ASP A 2 -0.69 -18.79 -19.12
CA ASP A 2 -1.28 -19.74 -18.20
C ASP A 2 -1.56 -19.00 -16.86
N ILE A 3 -2.53 -19.50 -16.07
CA ILE A 3 -2.92 -18.85 -14.80
C ILE A 3 -1.73 -18.73 -13.82
N HIS A 4 -0.76 -19.63 -13.95
CA HIS A 4 0.50 -19.62 -13.22
C HIS A 4 1.41 -18.44 -13.64
N ASP A 5 1.48 -18.10 -14.93
CA ASP A 5 2.25 -16.97 -15.44
C ASP A 5 1.67 -15.64 -15.00
N VAL A 6 0.34 -15.55 -14.93
CA VAL A 6 -0.37 -14.38 -14.44
C VAL A 6 -0.01 -14.10 -12.98
N GLY A 7 0.06 -15.15 -12.13
CA GLY A 7 0.45 -15.01 -10.72
C GLY A 7 1.86 -14.44 -10.53
N LEU A 8 2.83 -14.87 -11.34
CA LEU A 8 4.21 -14.34 -11.30
C LEU A 8 4.30 -12.87 -11.75
N VAL A 9 3.54 -12.50 -12.78
CA VAL A 9 3.47 -11.10 -13.24
C VAL A 9 2.87 -10.22 -12.15
N TRP A 10 1.81 -10.67 -11.46
CA TRP A 10 1.20 -9.94 -10.35
C TRP A 10 2.10 -9.83 -9.11
N ALA A 11 2.96 -10.80 -8.86
CA ALA A 11 3.92 -10.76 -7.76
C ALA A 11 5.10 -9.79 -8.02
N ALA A 12 5.39 -9.45 -9.27
CA ALA A 12 6.49 -8.55 -9.63
C ALA A 12 6.29 -7.13 -9.06
N GLY A 13 5.08 -6.58 -9.12
CA GLY A 13 4.76 -5.26 -8.57
C GLY A 13 5.03 -5.15 -7.06
N PRO A 14 4.43 -6.00 -6.21
CA PRO A 14 4.73 -6.05 -4.78
C PRO A 14 6.22 -6.24 -4.46
N LEU A 15 6.94 -7.11 -5.18
CA LEU A 15 8.38 -7.31 -4.97
C LEU A 15 9.19 -6.05 -5.30
N ALA A 16 8.90 -5.39 -6.42
CA ALA A 16 9.50 -4.11 -6.76
C ALA A 16 9.17 -3.03 -5.68
N GLY A 17 7.96 -3.09 -5.12
CA GLY A 17 7.52 -2.21 -4.03
C GLY A 17 8.30 -2.40 -2.73
N ILE A 18 8.59 -3.64 -2.34
CA ILE A 18 9.37 -3.94 -1.13
C ILE A 18 10.75 -3.30 -1.22
N ILE A 19 11.48 -3.59 -2.29
CA ILE A 19 12.85 -3.13 -2.49
C ILE A 19 12.86 -1.61 -2.74
N GLY A 20 12.04 -1.14 -3.68
CA GLY A 20 12.02 0.25 -4.11
C GLY A 20 11.67 1.22 -2.97
N GLN A 21 10.59 0.97 -2.23
CA GLN A 21 10.13 1.90 -1.19
C GLN A 21 11.06 1.96 0.02
N VAL A 22 11.61 0.83 0.47
CA VAL A 22 12.56 0.82 1.60
C VAL A 22 13.87 1.51 1.22
N LEU A 23 14.44 1.17 0.05
CA LEU A 23 15.69 1.79 -0.41
C LEU A 23 15.53 3.29 -0.61
N ILE A 24 14.48 3.73 -1.31
CA ILE A 24 14.20 5.15 -1.54
C ILE A 24 13.90 5.86 -0.22
N GLY A 25 13.23 5.20 0.72
CA GLY A 25 13.03 5.73 2.07
C GLY A 25 14.35 6.11 2.74
N VAL A 26 15.28 5.15 2.81
CA VAL A 26 16.63 5.36 3.40
C VAL A 26 17.42 6.42 2.65
N ILE A 27 17.42 6.37 1.30
CA ILE A 27 18.17 7.32 0.47
C ILE A 27 17.60 8.73 0.65
N SER A 28 16.27 8.89 0.56
CA SER A 28 15.63 10.20 0.68
C SER A 28 15.73 10.81 2.08
N ASP A 29 16.00 10.02 3.11
CA ASP A 29 16.30 10.54 4.46
C ASP A 29 17.69 11.19 4.56
N LYS A 30 18.64 10.80 3.70
CA LYS A 30 20.07 11.19 3.80
C LYS A 30 20.50 12.19 2.74
N VAL A 31 19.79 12.27 1.62
CA VAL A 31 20.21 13.03 0.44
C VAL A 31 19.40 14.31 0.31
N TRP A 32 20.10 15.44 0.06
CA TRP A 32 19.49 16.75 -0.24
C TRP A 32 20.00 17.26 -1.58
N PHE A 33 19.10 17.36 -2.57
CA PHE A 33 19.42 17.95 -3.87
C PHE A 33 18.16 18.60 -4.49
N TRP A 34 18.34 19.51 -5.45
CA TRP A 34 17.26 20.31 -6.05
C TRP A 34 16.34 20.98 -5.01
N ASN A 35 16.95 21.53 -3.95
CA ASN A 35 16.26 22.21 -2.85
C ASN A 35 15.20 21.35 -2.14
N GLY A 36 15.46 20.07 -2.00
CA GLY A 36 14.55 19.16 -1.29
C GLY A 36 15.18 17.83 -0.97
N ARG A 37 14.57 17.14 -0.05
CA ARG A 37 14.87 15.76 0.36
C ARG A 37 13.91 14.78 -0.34
N ARG A 38 12.64 15.12 -0.38
CA ARG A 38 11.57 14.28 -0.96
C ARG A 38 11.20 14.69 -2.37
N ARG A 39 11.14 16.00 -2.62
CA ARG A 39 10.75 16.58 -3.91
C ARG A 39 11.47 15.99 -5.12
N PRO A 40 12.79 15.82 -5.12
CA PRO A 40 13.50 15.25 -6.27
C PRO A 40 13.04 13.85 -6.63
N PHE A 41 12.75 13.01 -5.62
CA PHE A 41 12.29 11.64 -5.86
C PHE A 41 10.86 11.60 -6.38
N ILE A 42 9.98 12.50 -5.90
CA ILE A 42 8.62 12.66 -6.42
C ILE A 42 8.67 13.09 -7.88
N LEU A 43 9.52 14.06 -8.22
CA LEU A 43 9.71 14.54 -9.60
C LEU A 43 10.24 13.44 -10.52
N ILE A 44 11.33 12.78 -10.14
CA ILE A 44 11.97 11.73 -10.95
C ILE A 44 11.02 10.55 -11.14
N GLY A 45 10.44 10.05 -10.06
CA GLY A 45 9.51 8.91 -10.11
C GLY A 45 8.26 9.24 -10.91
N GLY A 46 7.66 10.42 -10.70
CA GLY A 46 6.45 10.82 -11.41
C GLY A 46 6.68 11.06 -12.91
N VAL A 47 7.78 11.72 -13.29
CA VAL A 47 8.12 11.92 -14.73
C VAL A 47 8.37 10.57 -15.40
N LEU A 48 9.14 9.68 -14.75
CA LEU A 48 9.42 8.36 -15.30
C LEU A 48 8.15 7.51 -15.40
N ALA A 49 7.26 7.55 -14.40
CA ALA A 49 5.96 6.87 -14.45
C ALA A 49 5.08 7.39 -15.60
N ALA A 50 5.01 8.71 -15.79
CA ALA A 50 4.26 9.31 -16.92
C ALA A 50 4.81 8.86 -18.27
N LEU A 51 6.14 8.81 -18.44
CA LEU A 51 6.78 8.29 -19.66
C LEU A 51 6.45 6.82 -19.90
N MET A 52 6.47 5.99 -18.87
CA MET A 52 6.11 4.57 -18.99
C MET A 52 4.63 4.37 -19.29
N LEU A 53 3.75 5.20 -18.73
CA LEU A 53 2.32 5.21 -19.12
C LEU A 53 2.14 5.53 -20.62
N LEU A 54 2.89 6.50 -21.15
CA LEU A 54 2.88 6.81 -22.59
C LEU A 54 3.50 5.69 -23.44
N ALA A 55 4.42 4.90 -22.89
CA ALA A 55 5.01 3.77 -23.59
C ALA A 55 4.04 2.58 -23.73
N LEU A 56 3.13 2.37 -22.76
CA LEU A 56 2.22 1.22 -22.74
C LEU A 56 1.38 1.05 -24.02
N PRO A 57 0.70 2.08 -24.56
CA PRO A 57 -0.05 1.94 -25.81
C PRO A 57 0.81 1.88 -27.07
N ASN A 58 2.14 2.06 -26.95
CA ASN A 58 3.08 2.13 -28.08
C ASN A 58 4.16 1.03 -28.04
N LEU A 59 3.91 -0.08 -27.35
CA LEU A 59 4.88 -1.17 -27.15
C LEU A 59 5.35 -1.81 -28.46
N ASP A 60 4.47 -1.90 -29.45
CA ASP A 60 4.74 -2.41 -30.79
C ASP A 60 5.73 -1.52 -31.54
N VAL A 61 5.52 -0.22 -31.51
CA VAL A 61 6.41 0.79 -32.12
C VAL A 61 7.78 0.78 -31.44
N ILE A 62 7.81 0.71 -30.11
CA ILE A 62 9.05 0.66 -29.33
C ILE A 62 9.82 -0.63 -29.66
N SER A 63 9.15 -1.78 -29.64
CA SER A 63 9.76 -3.09 -29.96
C SER A 63 10.37 -3.09 -31.36
N ALA A 64 9.63 -2.57 -32.35
CA ALA A 64 10.10 -2.46 -33.72
C ALA A 64 11.32 -1.52 -33.86
N SER A 65 11.30 -0.37 -33.16
CA SER A 65 12.40 0.61 -33.21
C SER A 65 13.68 0.10 -32.56
N MET A 66 13.56 -0.75 -31.53
CA MET A 66 14.72 -1.34 -30.84
C MET A 66 15.27 -2.60 -31.53
N GLY A 67 14.62 -3.10 -32.57
CA GLY A 67 15.01 -4.34 -33.25
C GLY A 67 14.92 -5.58 -32.37
N VAL A 68 14.16 -5.53 -31.28
CA VAL A 68 13.96 -6.62 -30.33
C VAL A 68 12.86 -7.53 -30.87
N GLY A 69 13.17 -8.78 -31.12
CA GLY A 69 12.26 -9.77 -31.74
C GLY A 69 11.12 -10.27 -30.85
N GLY A 70 10.60 -9.46 -29.91
CA GLY A 70 9.49 -9.84 -29.06
C GLY A 70 8.91 -8.68 -28.24
N ILE A 71 7.65 -8.37 -28.48
CA ILE A 71 6.88 -7.32 -27.75
C ILE A 71 6.80 -7.64 -26.24
N LEU A 72 6.82 -8.90 -25.82
CA LEU A 72 6.70 -9.35 -24.45
C LEU A 72 7.86 -8.84 -23.57
N GLY A 73 9.10 -8.89 -24.07
CA GLY A 73 10.27 -8.38 -23.35
C GLY A 73 10.18 -6.89 -23.10
N VAL A 74 9.74 -6.11 -24.10
CA VAL A 74 9.53 -4.66 -23.98
C VAL A 74 8.38 -4.36 -23.02
N ALA A 75 7.29 -5.12 -23.09
CA ALA A 75 6.14 -4.96 -22.18
C ALA A 75 6.52 -5.20 -20.71
N ILE A 76 7.28 -6.27 -20.43
CA ILE A 76 7.78 -6.55 -19.08
C ILE A 76 8.72 -5.43 -18.61
N ALA A 77 9.64 -4.96 -19.43
CA ALA A 77 10.56 -3.89 -19.08
C ALA A 77 9.83 -2.58 -18.77
N VAL A 78 8.84 -2.21 -19.57
CA VAL A 78 8.01 -1.02 -19.36
C VAL A 78 7.18 -1.15 -18.08
N ALA A 79 6.54 -2.30 -17.85
CA ALA A 79 5.75 -2.55 -16.65
C ALA A 79 6.60 -2.50 -15.37
N LEU A 80 7.74 -3.20 -15.34
CA LEU A 80 8.67 -3.16 -14.20
C LEU A 80 9.23 -1.75 -13.93
N THR A 81 9.55 -1.01 -15.00
CA THR A 81 10.03 0.37 -14.86
C THR A 81 8.94 1.28 -14.34
N LEU A 82 7.69 1.10 -14.78
CA LEU A 82 6.53 1.84 -14.26
C LEU A 82 6.32 1.58 -12.78
N ASP A 83 6.31 0.31 -12.37
CA ASP A 83 6.16 -0.07 -10.96
C ASP A 83 7.29 0.50 -10.10
N LEU A 84 8.54 0.42 -10.56
CA LEU A 84 9.67 1.01 -9.87
C LEU A 84 9.53 2.53 -9.76
N ALA A 85 9.16 3.21 -10.83
CA ALA A 85 8.96 4.67 -10.87
C ALA A 85 7.87 5.12 -9.88
N ILE A 86 6.75 4.41 -9.84
CA ILE A 86 5.68 4.65 -8.86
C ILE A 86 6.22 4.49 -7.43
N ASN A 87 6.96 3.43 -7.16
CA ASN A 87 7.50 3.17 -5.81
C ASN A 87 8.57 4.20 -5.39
N VAL A 88 9.37 4.71 -6.34
CA VAL A 88 10.33 5.81 -6.10
C VAL A 88 9.63 7.08 -5.66
N SER A 89 8.45 7.39 -6.20
CA SER A 89 7.64 8.56 -5.86
C SER A 89 6.79 8.37 -4.60
N PHE A 90 6.29 7.18 -4.36
CA PHE A 90 5.22 6.90 -3.41
C PHE A 90 5.64 7.09 -1.94
N ASN A 91 6.81 6.59 -1.55
CA ASN A 91 7.33 6.75 -0.20
C ASN A 91 7.65 8.22 0.13
N PRO A 92 8.41 8.96 -0.70
CA PRO A 92 8.63 10.39 -0.50
C PRO A 92 7.34 11.21 -0.42
N THR A 93 6.32 10.91 -1.23
CA THR A 93 5.01 11.58 -1.19
C THR A 93 4.30 11.39 0.16
N ARG A 94 4.47 10.24 0.80
CA ARG A 94 3.93 10.00 2.14
C ARG A 94 4.77 10.66 3.22
N SER A 95 6.08 10.61 3.08
CA SER A 95 7.02 11.16 4.07
C SER A 95 6.99 12.68 4.12
N ILE A 96 6.83 13.35 2.97
CA ILE A 96 6.83 14.83 2.90
C ILE A 96 5.69 15.43 3.75
N ILE A 97 4.55 14.74 3.87
CA ILE A 97 3.44 15.22 4.71
C ILE A 97 3.91 15.34 6.17
N ALA A 98 4.62 14.34 6.68
CA ALA A 98 5.14 14.40 8.04
C ALA A 98 6.28 15.43 8.19
N ASP A 99 7.05 15.67 7.13
CA ASP A 99 8.19 16.60 7.14
C ASP A 99 7.74 18.07 7.15
N VAL A 100 6.53 18.38 6.60
CA VAL A 100 6.03 19.78 6.43
C VAL A 100 4.83 20.12 7.30
N THR A 101 4.33 19.18 8.12
CA THR A 101 3.18 19.41 9.02
C THR A 101 3.59 19.24 10.47
N GLU A 102 3.03 20.06 11.35
CA GLU A 102 3.16 19.87 12.80
C GLU A 102 2.52 18.56 13.24
N ASP A 103 3.09 17.99 14.29
CA ASP A 103 2.52 16.77 14.89
C ASP A 103 1.16 17.08 15.51
N GLY A 104 0.21 16.20 15.28
CA GLY A 104 -1.13 16.40 15.81
C GLY A 104 -2.19 16.39 14.70
N ASP A 105 -3.12 17.32 14.81
CA ASP A 105 -4.29 17.39 13.95
C ASP A 105 -3.94 17.79 12.51
N GLU A 106 -2.98 18.69 12.33
CA GLU A 106 -2.51 19.12 11.01
C GLU A 106 -1.96 17.95 10.19
N ARG A 107 -1.10 17.12 10.79
CA ARG A 107 -0.55 15.92 10.15
C ARG A 107 -1.63 14.89 9.84
N THR A 108 -2.61 14.71 10.72
CA THR A 108 -3.76 13.85 10.47
C THR A 108 -4.57 14.36 9.29
N GLN A 109 -4.80 15.67 9.24
CA GLN A 109 -5.48 16.32 8.12
C GLN A 109 -4.72 16.09 6.81
N GLY A 110 -3.40 16.25 6.81
CA GLY A 110 -2.55 15.98 5.65
C GLY A 110 -2.75 14.58 5.09
N TYR A 111 -2.68 13.54 5.92
CA TYR A 111 -2.87 12.15 5.48
C TYR A 111 -4.31 11.82 5.08
N THR A 112 -5.31 12.38 5.75
CA THR A 112 -6.71 12.14 5.37
C THR A 112 -7.05 12.82 4.04
N TRP A 113 -6.56 14.04 3.79
CA TRP A 113 -6.71 14.70 2.50
C TRP A 113 -5.93 14.00 1.39
N MET A 114 -4.70 13.54 1.66
CA MET A 114 -3.93 12.72 0.71
C MET A 114 -4.78 11.53 0.24
N GLN A 115 -5.40 10.81 1.15
CA GLN A 115 -6.21 9.65 0.80
C GLN A 115 -7.51 10.03 0.09
N THR A 116 -8.18 11.09 0.52
CA THR A 116 -9.40 11.59 -0.13
C THR A 116 -9.14 11.99 -1.58
N ILE A 117 -8.07 12.75 -1.82
CA ILE A 117 -7.66 13.16 -3.18
C ILE A 117 -7.29 11.94 -4.03
N SER A 118 -6.42 11.07 -3.50
CA SER A 118 -5.98 9.85 -4.19
C SER A 118 -7.15 8.94 -4.55
N GLY A 119 -8.05 8.69 -3.61
CA GLY A 119 -9.25 7.88 -3.82
C GLY A 119 -10.21 8.50 -4.83
N THR A 120 -10.39 9.83 -4.79
CA THR A 120 -11.24 10.56 -5.76
C THR A 120 -10.70 10.43 -7.18
N PHE A 121 -9.38 10.57 -7.38
CA PHE A 121 -8.76 10.34 -8.69
C PHE A 121 -8.84 8.88 -9.11
N GLY A 122 -8.77 7.92 -8.18
CA GLY A 122 -9.00 6.51 -8.48
C GLY A 122 -10.40 6.24 -9.01
N VAL A 123 -11.42 6.79 -8.36
CA VAL A 123 -12.83 6.70 -8.82
C VAL A 123 -13.00 7.39 -10.18
N ALA A 124 -12.43 8.59 -10.36
CA ALA A 124 -12.46 9.32 -11.63
C ALA A 124 -11.79 8.53 -12.77
N ALA A 125 -10.69 7.84 -12.50
CA ALA A 125 -10.01 6.98 -13.48
C ALA A 125 -10.93 5.84 -13.96
N TYR A 126 -11.61 5.16 -13.05
CA TYR A 126 -12.60 4.14 -13.44
C TYR A 126 -13.74 4.73 -14.27
N ALA A 127 -14.22 5.93 -13.90
CA ALA A 127 -15.28 6.61 -14.68
C ALA A 127 -14.80 6.98 -16.09
N VAL A 128 -13.59 7.49 -16.24
CA VAL A 128 -13.00 7.80 -17.56
C VAL A 128 -12.89 6.54 -18.42
N GLY A 129 -12.37 5.44 -17.86
CA GLY A 129 -12.26 4.16 -18.57
C GLY A 129 -13.62 3.60 -19.00
N ALA A 130 -14.64 3.75 -18.15
CA ALA A 130 -16.00 3.28 -18.43
C ALA A 130 -16.76 4.12 -19.46
N ILE A 131 -16.57 5.45 -19.45
CA ILE A 131 -17.29 6.38 -20.34
C ILE A 131 -16.64 6.45 -21.72
N TRP A 132 -15.31 6.47 -21.79
CA TRP A 132 -14.58 6.61 -23.07
C TRP A 132 -13.92 5.28 -23.48
N ASN A 133 -12.66 5.08 -23.09
CA ASN A 133 -11.91 3.83 -23.33
C ASN A 133 -10.57 3.84 -22.57
N ASN A 134 -9.89 2.68 -22.59
CA ASN A 134 -8.62 2.50 -21.88
C ASN A 134 -7.49 3.39 -22.44
N TYR A 135 -7.47 3.71 -23.73
CA TYR A 135 -6.44 4.59 -24.32
C TYR A 135 -6.56 6.01 -23.78
N ILE A 136 -7.78 6.55 -23.76
CA ILE A 136 -8.05 7.89 -23.18
C ILE A 136 -7.70 7.89 -21.70
N LEU A 137 -8.03 6.82 -20.95
CA LEU A 137 -7.65 6.68 -19.56
C LEU A 137 -6.13 6.73 -19.37
N ILE A 138 -5.37 6.00 -20.18
CA ILE A 138 -3.90 5.95 -20.09
C ILE A 138 -3.29 7.32 -20.40
N TYR A 139 -3.70 7.98 -21.50
CA TYR A 139 -3.17 9.30 -21.86
C TYR A 139 -3.56 10.38 -20.84
N ALA A 140 -4.82 10.40 -20.41
CA ALA A 140 -5.27 11.30 -19.35
C ALA A 140 -4.51 11.04 -18.02
N GLY A 141 -4.31 9.76 -17.66
CA GLY A 141 -3.51 9.35 -16.52
C GLY A 141 -2.07 9.84 -16.60
N ALA A 142 -1.41 9.69 -17.76
CA ALA A 142 -0.05 10.17 -17.98
C ALA A 142 0.06 11.69 -17.77
N VAL A 143 -0.90 12.47 -18.32
CA VAL A 143 -0.94 13.93 -18.15
C VAL A 143 -1.16 14.30 -16.69
N ILE A 144 -2.10 13.65 -16.00
CA ILE A 144 -2.40 13.90 -14.58
C ILE A 144 -1.17 13.57 -13.72
N VAL A 145 -0.56 12.40 -13.92
CA VAL A 145 0.65 11.99 -13.18
C VAL A 145 1.78 13.00 -13.40
N LEU A 146 2.02 13.43 -14.63
CA LEU A 146 3.06 14.41 -14.93
C LEU A 146 2.78 15.75 -14.25
N LEU A 147 1.57 16.29 -14.37
CA LEU A 147 1.20 17.58 -13.79
C LEU A 147 1.29 17.55 -12.27
N PHE A 148 0.72 16.54 -11.61
CA PHE A 148 0.68 16.44 -10.15
C PHE A 148 2.01 15.98 -9.54
N SER A 149 2.90 15.39 -10.32
CA SER A 149 4.28 15.10 -9.87
C SER A 149 5.20 16.32 -9.99
N ILE A 150 4.89 17.29 -10.84
CA ILE A 150 5.70 18.49 -11.04
C ILE A 150 5.16 19.68 -10.24
N LEU A 151 3.88 20.02 -10.41
CA LEU A 151 3.34 21.26 -9.88
C LEU A 151 3.34 21.32 -8.34
N PRO A 152 2.76 20.37 -7.57
CA PRO A 152 2.73 20.48 -6.12
C PRO A 152 4.14 20.53 -5.49
N PRO A 153 5.12 19.69 -5.87
CA PRO A 153 6.46 19.78 -5.33
C PRO A 153 7.16 21.13 -5.55
N LEU A 154 6.82 21.88 -6.60
CA LEU A 154 7.41 23.20 -6.83
C LEU A 154 6.97 24.22 -5.76
N PHE A 155 5.79 24.06 -5.19
CA PHE A 155 5.24 24.97 -4.17
C PHE A 155 5.51 24.53 -2.73
N ILE A 156 5.93 23.28 -2.51
CA ILE A 156 6.25 22.78 -1.17
C ILE A 156 7.66 23.21 -0.81
N THR A 157 7.82 23.87 0.35
CA THR A 157 9.12 24.18 0.93
C THR A 157 9.45 23.12 1.99
N GLU A 158 10.50 22.33 1.74
CA GLU A 158 10.96 21.34 2.71
C GLU A 158 11.92 21.98 3.72
N PRO A 159 11.79 21.67 5.02
CA PRO A 159 12.76 22.09 6.01
C PRO A 159 14.11 21.38 5.74
N ARG A 160 15.19 22.17 5.73
CA ARG A 160 16.56 21.63 5.51
C ARG A 160 17.01 20.79 6.69
N GLU A 161 16.68 21.24 7.88
CA GLU A 161 16.91 20.55 9.14
C GLU A 161 15.54 20.17 9.71
N LEU A 162 15.33 18.89 9.89
CA LEU A 162 14.19 18.43 10.70
C LEU A 162 14.59 18.65 12.15
N GLU A 163 13.66 19.07 12.99
CA GLU A 163 13.88 19.25 14.42
C GLU A 163 14.41 17.94 15.04
N THR A 164 15.71 17.83 15.06
CA THR A 164 16.42 16.79 15.81
C THR A 164 17.13 17.47 16.95
N PRO A 165 17.03 16.96 18.18
CA PRO A 165 17.89 17.41 19.28
C PRO A 165 19.35 17.35 18.83
N GLU A 166 20.19 18.32 19.23
CA GLU A 166 21.61 18.47 18.87
C GLU A 166 22.30 17.11 18.68
N GLU A 167 22.67 16.82 17.44
CA GLU A 167 23.33 15.57 17.08
C GLU A 167 24.85 15.74 17.21
N ASN A 168 25.43 15.13 18.24
CA ASN A 168 26.87 14.90 18.36
C ASN A 168 27.30 13.78 17.39
N GLU A 169 28.60 13.76 17.01
CA GLU A 169 29.18 12.74 16.11
C GLU A 169 28.89 11.30 16.55
N ASP A 170 28.81 11.03 17.86
CA ASP A 170 28.43 9.73 18.42
C ASP A 170 27.01 9.29 17.98
N LYS A 171 26.07 10.22 17.89
CA LYS A 171 24.68 9.93 17.42
C LYS A 171 24.61 9.65 15.93
N ARG A 172 25.55 10.18 15.13
CA ARG A 172 25.65 9.87 13.69
C ARG A 172 26.17 8.45 13.44
N GLU A 173 27.12 7.99 14.25
CA GLU A 173 27.60 6.61 14.18
C GLU A 173 26.55 5.61 14.68
N GLU A 174 25.81 5.94 15.73
CA GLU A 174 24.66 5.14 16.19
C GLU A 174 23.58 5.06 15.11
N ARG A 175 23.31 6.16 14.40
CA ARG A 175 22.37 6.20 13.27
C ARG A 175 22.80 5.29 12.13
N GLY A 176 24.08 5.24 11.77
CA GLY A 176 24.62 4.33 10.76
C GLY A 176 24.48 2.86 11.15
N LYS A 177 24.63 2.55 12.44
CA LYS A 177 24.41 1.18 12.97
C LYS A 177 22.93 0.81 12.99
N GLU A 178 22.03 1.75 13.29
CA GLU A 178 20.58 1.52 13.27
C GLU A 178 19.99 1.32 11.86
N ASP A 179 20.61 1.88 10.83
CA ASP A 179 20.25 1.66 9.42
C ASP A 179 20.76 0.32 8.86
N SER A 180 21.32 -0.53 9.67
CA SER A 180 21.75 -1.86 9.23
C SER A 180 20.55 -2.73 8.85
N LEU A 181 20.74 -3.59 7.86
CA LEU A 181 19.71 -4.54 7.42
C LEU A 181 19.16 -5.37 8.60
N LEU A 182 20.04 -5.72 9.54
CA LEU A 182 19.65 -6.48 10.73
C LEU A 182 18.64 -5.69 11.59
N ASN A 183 18.89 -4.39 11.82
CA ASN A 183 17.99 -3.55 12.62
C ASN A 183 16.66 -3.30 11.91
N MET A 184 16.66 -3.18 10.57
CA MET A 184 15.43 -3.12 9.77
C MET A 184 14.62 -4.41 9.91
N LEU A 185 15.25 -5.58 9.80
CA LEU A 185 14.61 -6.87 10.01
C LEU A 185 14.06 -7.00 11.43
N ILE A 186 14.83 -6.58 12.44
CA ILE A 186 14.38 -6.57 13.83
C ILE A 186 13.18 -5.63 14.02
N ALA A 187 13.15 -4.47 13.35
CA ALA A 187 12.04 -3.53 13.43
C ALA A 187 10.73 -4.12 12.92
N ILE A 188 10.77 -4.91 11.86
CA ILE A 188 9.60 -5.57 11.25
C ILE A 188 9.33 -6.98 11.80
N ARG A 189 9.91 -7.35 12.94
CA ARG A 189 9.76 -8.69 13.54
C ARG A 189 8.32 -9.25 13.53
N PRO A 190 7.25 -8.47 13.80
CA PRO A 190 5.88 -8.98 13.73
C PRO A 190 5.47 -9.53 12.36
N LEU A 191 6.18 -9.17 11.30
CA LEU A 191 5.89 -9.56 9.92
C LEU A 191 6.74 -10.76 9.44
N TRP A 192 7.62 -11.31 10.27
CA TRP A 192 8.53 -12.38 9.82
C TRP A 192 7.80 -13.64 9.36
N GLY A 193 6.67 -13.98 9.97
CA GLY A 193 5.89 -15.14 9.54
C GLY A 193 5.32 -14.96 8.13
N PHE A 194 4.83 -13.75 7.79
CA PHE A 194 4.42 -13.42 6.43
C PHE A 194 5.60 -13.50 5.46
N LEU A 195 6.73 -12.87 5.80
CA LEU A 195 7.94 -12.86 4.97
C LEU A 195 8.45 -14.28 4.66
N VAL A 196 8.53 -15.14 5.67
CA VAL A 196 8.98 -16.53 5.50
C VAL A 196 8.02 -17.32 4.62
N TYR A 197 6.71 -17.13 4.83
CA TYR A 197 5.69 -17.76 3.98
C TYR A 197 5.79 -17.30 2.53
N ASP A 198 5.94 -15.99 2.28
CA ASP A 198 6.05 -15.43 0.92
C ASP A 198 7.28 -15.98 0.18
N VAL A 199 8.43 -16.06 0.87
CA VAL A 199 9.65 -16.66 0.31
C VAL A 199 9.44 -18.15 0.02
N TYR A 200 8.84 -18.89 0.93
CA TYR A 200 8.51 -20.30 0.76
C TYR A 200 7.57 -20.51 -0.43
N ALA A 201 6.42 -19.87 -0.45
CA ALA A 201 5.42 -20.01 -1.51
C ALA A 201 5.97 -19.59 -2.88
N MET A 202 6.74 -18.49 -2.94
CA MET A 202 7.41 -18.06 -4.17
C MET A 202 8.43 -19.09 -4.65
N THR A 203 9.21 -19.66 -3.73
CA THR A 203 10.21 -20.69 -4.06
C THR A 203 9.56 -21.95 -4.63
N LEU A 204 8.48 -22.44 -4.03
CA LEU A 204 7.73 -23.59 -4.54
C LEU A 204 7.24 -23.35 -5.96
N ARG A 205 6.65 -22.15 -6.21
CA ARG A 205 6.17 -21.79 -7.54
C ARG A 205 7.27 -21.70 -8.59
N LEU A 206 8.37 -21.00 -8.27
CA LEU A 206 9.49 -20.84 -9.20
C LEU A 206 10.15 -22.18 -9.56
N LEU A 207 10.19 -23.12 -8.62
CA LEU A 207 10.76 -24.46 -8.82
C LEU A 207 9.73 -25.49 -9.29
N ASN A 208 8.45 -25.08 -9.43
CA ASN A 208 7.33 -25.96 -9.79
C ASN A 208 7.24 -27.19 -8.89
N ILE A 209 7.36 -26.97 -7.55
CA ILE A 209 7.29 -28.03 -6.53
C ILE A 209 5.87 -28.08 -5.98
N GLU A 210 5.22 -29.22 -6.12
CA GLU A 210 3.94 -29.52 -5.47
C GLU A 210 4.17 -30.10 -4.08
N VAL A 211 3.41 -29.66 -3.09
CA VAL A 211 3.49 -30.11 -1.70
C VAL A 211 2.12 -30.54 -1.22
N ASP A 212 1.97 -31.80 -0.81
CA ASP A 212 0.69 -32.39 -0.41
C ASP A 212 0.26 -32.11 1.04
N HIS A 213 1.00 -31.24 1.77
CA HIS A 213 0.75 -31.02 3.19
C HIS A 213 1.02 -29.57 3.60
N TYR A 214 0.25 -29.05 4.57
CA TYR A 214 0.25 -27.66 5.03
C TYR A 214 1.13 -27.42 6.28
N TYR A 215 2.18 -28.19 6.51
CA TYR A 215 3.00 -28.04 7.72
C TYR A 215 3.75 -26.70 7.78
N ALA A 216 4.28 -26.25 6.66
CA ALA A 216 5.00 -24.98 6.60
C ALA A 216 4.05 -23.78 6.77
N GLU A 217 2.87 -23.82 6.14
CA GLU A 217 1.81 -22.82 6.27
C GLU A 217 1.34 -22.69 7.72
N ILE A 218 1.06 -23.83 8.38
CA ILE A 218 0.65 -23.85 9.78
C ILE A 218 1.78 -23.33 10.70
N ALA A 219 3.03 -23.68 10.41
CA ALA A 219 4.18 -23.19 11.18
C ALA A 219 4.37 -21.67 10.99
N CYS A 220 4.25 -21.14 9.77
CA CYS A 220 4.29 -19.71 9.49
C CYS A 220 3.14 -18.96 10.15
N LEU A 221 1.93 -19.50 10.11
CA LEU A 221 0.77 -18.92 10.80
C LEU A 221 0.99 -18.86 12.31
N ALA A 222 1.42 -19.97 12.93
CA ALA A 222 1.72 -20.02 14.35
C ALA A 222 2.82 -19.03 14.75
N ALA A 223 3.90 -18.95 13.95
CA ALA A 223 4.97 -17.98 14.18
C ALA A 223 4.44 -16.53 14.07
N THR A 224 3.62 -16.23 13.05
CA THR A 224 2.99 -14.90 12.89
C THR A 224 2.17 -14.54 14.12
N VAL A 225 1.29 -15.42 14.58
CA VAL A 225 0.43 -15.17 15.74
C VAL A 225 1.28 -14.94 17.02
N LEU A 226 2.30 -15.75 17.23
CA LEU A 226 3.21 -15.58 18.39
C LEU A 226 3.97 -14.26 18.34
N LEU A 227 4.52 -13.88 17.18
CA LEU A 227 5.26 -12.64 17.01
C LEU A 227 4.36 -11.40 17.16
N VAL A 228 3.12 -11.48 16.71
CA VAL A 228 2.12 -10.42 16.90
C VAL A 228 1.74 -10.29 18.36
N ILE A 229 1.47 -11.38 19.06
CA ILE A 229 1.20 -11.35 20.53
C ILE A 229 2.39 -10.72 21.26
N GLN A 230 3.63 -11.11 20.92
CA GLN A 230 4.83 -10.51 21.51
C GLN A 230 4.88 -9.00 21.24
N ALA A 231 4.58 -8.55 20.02
CA ALA A 231 4.56 -7.12 19.67
C ALA A 231 3.48 -6.36 20.47
N MET A 232 2.29 -6.94 20.66
CA MET A 232 1.21 -6.31 21.43
C MET A 232 1.58 -6.15 22.91
N LEU A 233 2.33 -7.08 23.49
CA LEU A 233 2.79 -7.05 24.87
C LEU A 233 4.08 -6.25 25.07
N GLU A 234 4.78 -5.88 23.99
CA GLU A 234 6.04 -5.15 24.06
C GLU A 234 5.86 -3.76 24.67
N LYS A 235 6.76 -3.40 25.61
CA LYS A 235 6.83 -2.07 26.21
C LYS A 235 7.93 -1.26 25.53
N GLU A 236 7.76 0.07 25.50
CA GLU A 236 8.81 0.97 25.01
C GLU A 236 10.08 0.82 25.86
N ARG A 237 11.23 0.84 25.18
CA ARG A 237 12.55 0.71 25.82
C ARG A 237 13.25 2.05 25.81
N PRO A 238 13.96 2.41 26.91
CA PRO A 238 14.91 3.52 26.88
C PRO A 238 15.92 3.29 25.75
N GLY A 239 16.15 4.29 24.90
CA GLY A 239 17.08 4.20 23.77
C GLY A 239 16.44 3.88 22.40
N HIS A 240 15.24 3.32 22.38
CA HIS A 240 14.49 3.08 21.11
C HIS A 240 13.03 3.56 21.22
N PRO A 241 12.81 4.87 21.41
CA PRO A 241 11.46 5.41 21.54
C PRO A 241 10.65 5.19 20.27
N GLY A 242 9.41 4.77 20.42
CA GLY A 242 8.47 4.56 19.32
C GLY A 242 8.58 3.21 18.62
N LEU A 243 9.63 2.42 18.82
CA LEU A 243 9.81 1.14 18.12
C LEU A 243 8.74 0.10 18.51
N ALA A 244 8.41 -0.02 19.79
CA ALA A 244 7.35 -0.92 20.24
C ALA A 244 5.98 -0.47 19.71
N SER A 245 5.71 0.84 19.71
CA SER A 245 4.50 1.42 19.13
C SER A 245 4.43 1.16 17.62
N PHE A 246 5.53 1.34 16.89
CA PHE A 246 5.63 1.02 15.47
C PHE A 246 5.29 -0.45 15.18
N ARG A 247 5.86 -1.39 15.94
CA ARG A 247 5.58 -2.84 15.80
C ARG A 247 4.12 -3.17 16.04
N LYS A 248 3.47 -2.53 17.00
CA LYS A 248 2.02 -2.71 17.24
C LYS A 248 1.20 -2.26 16.05
N VAL A 249 1.56 -1.13 15.44
CA VAL A 249 0.85 -0.59 14.30
C VAL A 249 1.02 -1.50 13.08
N ILE A 250 2.25 -1.90 12.72
CA ILE A 250 2.47 -2.80 11.56
C ILE A 250 1.82 -4.17 11.76
N ALA A 251 1.80 -4.69 12.97
CA ALA A 251 1.12 -5.94 13.30
C ALA A 251 -0.39 -5.83 13.07
N ALA A 252 -1.06 -4.81 13.63
CA ALA A 252 -2.49 -4.61 13.43
C ALA A 252 -2.83 -4.32 11.96
N HIS A 253 -2.01 -3.50 11.30
CA HIS A 253 -2.22 -3.12 9.90
C HIS A 253 -2.09 -4.29 8.94
N SER A 254 -1.14 -5.20 9.17
CA SER A 254 -0.96 -6.38 8.30
C SER A 254 -2.18 -7.30 8.31
N PHE A 255 -2.81 -7.53 9.46
CA PHE A 255 -4.06 -8.31 9.51
C PHE A 255 -5.23 -7.59 8.84
N SER A 256 -5.29 -6.26 8.94
CA SER A 256 -6.30 -5.47 8.21
C SER A 256 -6.13 -5.64 6.70
N TRP A 257 -4.89 -5.70 6.21
CA TRP A 257 -4.59 -5.93 4.80
C TRP A 257 -4.87 -7.37 4.35
N VAL A 258 -4.66 -8.39 5.20
CA VAL A 258 -5.15 -9.75 4.89
C VAL A 258 -6.65 -9.73 4.62
N GLY A 259 -7.44 -9.09 5.48
CA GLY A 259 -8.90 -9.02 5.32
C GLY A 259 -9.33 -8.31 4.04
N ILE A 260 -8.79 -7.14 3.76
CA ILE A 260 -9.19 -6.37 2.58
C ILE A 260 -8.66 -6.98 1.28
N GLN A 261 -7.43 -7.53 1.28
CA GLN A 261 -6.88 -8.21 0.11
C GLN A 261 -7.67 -9.46 -0.23
N THR A 262 -8.13 -10.20 0.77
CA THR A 262 -9.04 -11.33 0.57
C THR A 262 -10.31 -10.88 -0.17
N THR A 263 -10.85 -9.70 0.17
CA THR A 263 -12.00 -9.15 -0.54
C THR A 263 -11.65 -8.84 -2.01
N PHE A 264 -10.50 -8.23 -2.28
CA PHE A 264 -10.11 -7.93 -3.66
C PHE A 264 -9.92 -9.18 -4.52
N VAL A 265 -9.38 -10.24 -3.94
CA VAL A 265 -9.11 -11.49 -4.66
C VAL A 265 -10.37 -12.35 -4.80
N PHE A 266 -11.17 -12.48 -3.73
CA PHE A 266 -12.24 -13.48 -3.65
C PHE A 266 -13.65 -12.94 -3.83
N LEU A 267 -13.85 -11.63 -4.05
CA LEU A 267 -15.20 -11.08 -4.20
C LEU A 267 -15.99 -11.80 -5.30
N PHE A 268 -15.38 -12.08 -6.45
CA PHE A 268 -16.08 -12.75 -7.55
C PHE A 268 -16.44 -14.19 -7.21
N ALA A 269 -15.57 -14.95 -6.55
CA ALA A 269 -15.88 -16.31 -6.08
C ALA A 269 -17.02 -16.28 -5.04
N TYR A 270 -17.03 -15.30 -4.16
CA TYR A 270 -18.13 -15.08 -3.23
C TYR A 270 -19.45 -14.76 -3.97
N LEU A 271 -19.43 -13.89 -4.98
CA LEU A 271 -20.61 -13.54 -5.76
C LEU A 271 -21.19 -14.75 -6.51
N GLN A 272 -20.34 -15.63 -7.04
CA GLN A 272 -20.78 -16.88 -7.67
C GLN A 272 -21.58 -17.78 -6.72
N GLN A 273 -21.18 -17.81 -5.44
CA GLN A 273 -21.89 -18.58 -4.42
C GLN A 273 -23.14 -17.86 -3.90
N ALA A 274 -23.07 -16.54 -3.69
CA ALA A 274 -24.14 -15.75 -3.11
C ALA A 274 -25.29 -15.46 -4.11
N LEU A 275 -24.95 -15.32 -5.40
CA LEU A 275 -25.88 -14.94 -6.47
C LEU A 275 -25.77 -15.90 -7.68
N PRO A 276 -25.96 -17.20 -7.50
CA PRO A 276 -25.73 -18.21 -8.56
C PRO A 276 -26.67 -18.10 -9.76
N HIS A 277 -27.72 -17.29 -9.66
CA HIS A 277 -28.71 -17.05 -10.70
C HIS A 277 -28.31 -15.93 -11.68
N LEU A 278 -27.26 -15.18 -11.39
CA LEU A 278 -26.79 -14.09 -12.27
C LEU A 278 -25.96 -14.64 -13.43
N SER A 279 -26.09 -13.99 -14.59
CA SER A 279 -25.17 -14.19 -15.70
C SER A 279 -23.75 -13.67 -15.32
N ASP A 280 -22.71 -14.17 -15.99
CA ASP A 280 -21.32 -13.70 -15.78
C ASP A 280 -21.18 -12.17 -15.99
N ILE A 281 -21.95 -11.62 -16.96
CA ILE A 281 -21.97 -10.19 -17.25
C ILE A 281 -22.58 -9.41 -16.06
N ASP A 282 -23.71 -9.87 -15.54
CA ASP A 282 -24.37 -9.19 -14.42
C ASP A 282 -23.58 -9.36 -13.13
N MET A 283 -22.97 -10.51 -12.92
CA MET A 283 -22.03 -10.75 -11.81
C MET A 283 -20.82 -9.80 -11.88
N GLY A 284 -20.25 -9.60 -13.08
CA GLY A 284 -19.20 -8.61 -13.32
C GLY A 284 -19.65 -7.19 -12.97
N ARG A 285 -20.90 -6.82 -13.30
CA ARG A 285 -21.47 -5.51 -12.92
C ARG A 285 -21.63 -5.36 -11.41
N VAL A 286 -22.15 -6.40 -10.74
CA VAL A 286 -22.29 -6.40 -9.27
C VAL A 286 -20.92 -6.27 -8.59
N GLY A 287 -19.92 -7.02 -9.04
CA GLY A 287 -18.56 -6.94 -8.51
C GLY A 287 -17.92 -5.55 -8.69
N SER A 288 -18.01 -5.01 -9.91
CA SER A 288 -17.48 -3.68 -10.22
C SER A 288 -18.18 -2.58 -9.44
N THR A 289 -19.51 -2.64 -9.29
CA THR A 289 -20.29 -1.69 -8.48
C THR A 289 -19.93 -1.81 -7.00
N SER A 290 -19.71 -3.02 -6.50
CA SER A 290 -19.28 -3.27 -5.11
C SER A 290 -17.94 -2.60 -4.82
N PHE A 291 -16.96 -2.74 -5.72
CA PHE A 291 -15.67 -2.04 -5.60
C PHE A 291 -15.79 -0.54 -5.78
N LEU A 292 -16.67 -0.06 -6.66
CA LEU A 292 -16.95 1.37 -6.79
C LEU A 292 -17.46 1.95 -5.47
N VAL A 293 -18.44 1.29 -4.84
CA VAL A 293 -19.00 1.71 -3.54
C VAL A 293 -17.91 1.71 -2.47
N LEU A 294 -17.14 0.63 -2.35
CA LEU A 294 -16.04 0.52 -1.39
C LEU A 294 -15.04 1.68 -1.54
N ASN A 295 -14.60 1.95 -2.78
CA ASN A 295 -13.62 2.99 -3.06
C ASN A 295 -14.20 4.40 -2.94
N ALA A 296 -15.46 4.62 -3.28
CA ALA A 296 -16.12 5.92 -3.09
C ALA A 296 -16.20 6.27 -1.59
N VAL A 297 -16.60 5.31 -0.75
CA VAL A 297 -16.58 5.45 0.71
C VAL A 297 -15.15 5.70 1.20
N GLY A 298 -14.17 4.92 0.71
CA GLY A 298 -12.76 5.07 1.03
C GLY A 298 -12.15 6.41 0.63
N ALA A 299 -12.66 7.04 -0.43
CA ALA A 299 -12.23 8.35 -0.88
C ALA A 299 -12.83 9.49 -0.05
N LEU A 300 -14.13 9.44 0.25
CA LEU A 300 -14.85 10.56 0.86
C LEU A 300 -14.71 10.59 2.39
N LEU A 301 -14.79 9.44 3.05
CA LEU A 301 -14.87 9.39 4.51
C LEU A 301 -13.61 9.84 5.26
N PRO A 302 -12.37 9.64 4.79
CA PRO A 302 -11.20 10.08 5.56
C PRO A 302 -11.27 11.53 5.99
N ALA A 303 -11.44 12.46 5.07
CA ALA A 303 -11.45 13.88 5.38
C ALA A 303 -12.75 14.35 6.06
N PHE A 304 -13.91 13.85 5.62
CA PHE A 304 -15.21 14.41 6.04
C PHE A 304 -15.80 13.76 7.29
N VAL A 305 -15.43 12.51 7.59
CA VAL A 305 -16.01 11.74 8.70
C VAL A 305 -14.93 11.29 9.69
N LEU A 306 -13.86 10.63 9.22
CA LEU A 306 -12.87 10.06 10.13
C LEU A 306 -12.07 11.14 10.86
N MET A 307 -11.72 12.22 10.18
CA MET A 307 -10.99 13.32 10.79
C MET A 307 -11.78 13.99 11.94
N PRO A 308 -13.04 14.43 11.78
CA PRO A 308 -13.84 14.96 12.89
C PRO A 308 -14.00 13.97 14.08
N ILE A 309 -14.13 12.68 13.80
CA ILE A 309 -14.20 11.65 14.85
C ILE A 309 -12.83 11.52 15.54
N ALA A 310 -11.73 11.51 14.78
CA ALA A 310 -10.38 11.38 15.33
C ALA A 310 -10.01 12.57 16.23
N HIS A 311 -10.48 13.78 15.94
CA HIS A 311 -10.36 14.94 16.84
C HIS A 311 -11.05 14.74 18.19
N ARG A 312 -12.21 14.04 18.21
CA ARG A 312 -13.00 13.86 19.44
C ARG A 312 -12.53 12.71 20.30
N ILE A 313 -12.24 11.56 19.70
CA ILE A 313 -11.94 10.31 20.43
C ILE A 313 -10.51 9.80 20.24
N GLY A 314 -9.72 10.47 19.40
CA GLY A 314 -8.34 10.08 19.06
C GLY A 314 -8.26 9.08 17.90
N ARG A 315 -7.13 9.10 17.18
CA ARG A 315 -6.90 8.35 15.93
C ARG A 315 -7.00 6.83 16.11
N VAL A 316 -6.37 6.31 17.17
CA VAL A 316 -6.34 4.86 17.45
C VAL A 316 -7.75 4.32 17.71
N LYS A 317 -8.56 5.04 18.50
CA LYS A 317 -9.94 4.64 18.77
C LYS A 317 -10.81 4.72 17.53
N THR A 318 -10.63 5.78 16.73
CA THR A 318 -11.34 5.95 15.45
C THR A 318 -11.00 4.81 14.50
N HIS A 319 -9.71 4.45 14.36
CA HIS A 319 -9.27 3.31 13.55
C HIS A 319 -9.89 2.00 14.04
N ALA A 320 -9.84 1.72 15.33
CA ALA A 320 -10.43 0.51 15.92
C ALA A 320 -11.94 0.42 15.69
N LEU A 321 -12.68 1.53 15.85
CA LEU A 321 -14.11 1.59 15.58
C LEU A 321 -14.42 1.31 14.10
N SER A 322 -13.64 1.89 13.19
CA SER A 322 -13.80 1.66 11.74
C SER A 322 -13.53 0.22 11.35
N LEU A 323 -12.52 -0.43 11.96
CA LEU A 323 -12.27 -1.86 11.77
C LEU A 323 -13.40 -2.73 12.33
N ALA A 324 -13.99 -2.35 13.46
CA ALA A 324 -15.18 -3.04 14.00
C ALA A 324 -16.38 -2.94 13.04
N CYS A 325 -16.60 -1.76 12.43
CA CYS A 325 -17.62 -1.59 11.38
C CYS A 325 -17.32 -2.49 10.16
N MET A 326 -16.07 -2.54 9.72
CA MET A 326 -15.65 -3.41 8.61
C MET A 326 -15.91 -4.89 8.92
N THR A 327 -15.58 -5.33 10.13
CA THR A 327 -15.84 -6.71 10.59
C THR A 327 -17.34 -7.00 10.57
N ALA A 328 -18.18 -6.07 11.07
CA ALA A 328 -19.62 -6.19 11.00
C ALA A 328 -20.13 -6.25 9.55
N GLY A 329 -19.52 -5.48 8.63
CA GLY A 329 -19.81 -5.54 7.19
C GLY A 329 -19.51 -6.91 6.59
N TYR A 330 -18.38 -7.53 6.93
CA TYR A 330 -18.03 -8.89 6.46
C TYR A 330 -18.97 -9.96 7.05
N ILE A 331 -19.30 -9.87 8.32
CA ILE A 331 -20.30 -10.76 8.94
C ILE A 331 -21.65 -10.58 8.24
N GLY A 332 -22.03 -9.33 7.95
CA GLY A 332 -23.24 -9.02 7.21
C GLY A 332 -23.24 -9.60 5.79
N LEU A 333 -22.13 -9.51 5.05
CA LEU A 333 -22.00 -10.16 3.73
C LEU A 333 -22.21 -11.67 3.83
N TYR A 334 -21.61 -12.32 4.80
CA TYR A 334 -21.78 -13.76 5.02
C TYR A 334 -23.23 -14.15 5.35
N LEU A 335 -23.91 -13.37 6.21
CA LEU A 335 -25.25 -13.71 6.71
C LEU A 335 -26.39 -13.22 5.80
N TYR A 336 -26.21 -12.07 5.14
CA TYR A 336 -27.29 -11.34 4.48
C TYR A 336 -26.98 -10.94 3.03
N GLY A 337 -25.84 -11.34 2.46
CA GLY A 337 -25.40 -10.97 1.11
C GLY A 337 -26.14 -11.76 0.01
N THR A 338 -27.47 -11.78 0.02
CA THR A 338 -28.29 -12.59 -0.88
C THR A 338 -28.86 -11.81 -2.07
N SER A 339 -28.61 -10.52 -2.16
CA SER A 339 -28.99 -9.66 -3.30
C SER A 339 -27.94 -8.58 -3.57
N ALA A 340 -27.89 -8.10 -4.81
CA ALA A 340 -26.94 -7.06 -5.21
C ALA A 340 -27.03 -5.80 -4.32
N LEU A 341 -28.24 -5.34 -4.01
CA LEU A 341 -28.45 -4.17 -3.16
C LEU A 341 -27.90 -4.36 -1.74
N GLN A 342 -28.13 -5.54 -1.14
CA GLN A 342 -27.60 -5.86 0.19
C GLN A 342 -26.06 -5.87 0.16
N ILE A 343 -25.47 -6.46 -0.88
CA ILE A 343 -24.02 -6.49 -1.06
C ILE A 343 -23.47 -5.07 -1.17
N TYR A 344 -24.09 -4.16 -1.94
CA TYR A 344 -23.65 -2.76 -2.06
C TYR A 344 -23.70 -2.03 -0.72
N ILE A 345 -24.78 -2.18 0.06
CA ILE A 345 -24.91 -1.57 1.38
C ILE A 345 -23.84 -2.10 2.33
N LEU A 346 -23.60 -3.41 2.33
CA LEU A 346 -22.60 -4.03 3.19
C LEU A 346 -21.17 -3.67 2.76
N MET A 347 -20.91 -3.54 1.46
CA MET A 347 -19.63 -3.04 0.94
C MET A 347 -19.40 -1.57 1.30
N ALA A 348 -20.44 -0.74 1.43
CA ALA A 348 -20.32 0.60 1.97
C ALA A 348 -19.89 0.57 3.46
N VAL A 349 -20.45 -0.37 4.25
CA VAL A 349 -20.03 -0.58 5.66
C VAL A 349 -18.56 -1.08 5.74
N VAL A 350 -18.15 -2.01 4.88
CA VAL A 350 -16.75 -2.43 4.75
C VAL A 350 -15.87 -1.24 4.37
N GLY A 351 -16.37 -0.34 3.53
CA GLY A 351 -15.72 0.90 3.11
C GLY A 351 -15.33 1.82 4.26
N LEU A 352 -16.05 1.81 5.41
CA LEU A 352 -15.67 2.57 6.62
C LEU A 352 -14.30 2.13 7.14
N GLY A 353 -14.07 0.82 7.21
CA GLY A 353 -12.77 0.27 7.61
C GLY A 353 -11.71 0.52 6.56
N TRP A 354 -12.05 0.37 5.26
CA TRP A 354 -11.14 0.68 4.16
C TRP A 354 -10.64 2.12 4.24
N ALA A 355 -11.53 3.10 4.40
CA ALA A 355 -11.17 4.51 4.58
C ALA A 355 -10.16 4.72 5.72
N ALA A 356 -10.36 4.03 6.85
CA ALA A 356 -9.47 4.12 8.01
C ALA A 356 -8.12 3.42 7.77
N ILE A 357 -8.09 2.25 7.12
CA ILE A 357 -6.88 1.49 6.83
C ILE A 357 -5.93 2.29 5.94
N VAL A 358 -6.44 2.99 4.93
CA VAL A 358 -5.60 3.71 3.97
C VAL A 358 -5.20 5.12 4.42
N SER A 359 -5.69 5.60 5.56
CA SER A 359 -5.44 6.98 6.02
C SER A 359 -4.82 7.06 7.42
N LEU A 360 -5.49 6.57 8.46
CA LEU A 360 -5.11 6.78 9.85
C LEU A 360 -3.78 6.13 10.28
N PRO A 361 -3.40 4.91 9.84
CA PRO A 361 -2.14 4.29 10.24
C PRO A 361 -0.91 5.12 9.87
N PHE A 362 -0.91 5.83 8.74
CA PHE A 362 0.17 6.74 8.36
C PHE A 362 0.35 7.87 9.39
N ALA A 363 -0.76 8.49 9.81
CA ALA A 363 -0.75 9.51 10.84
C ALA A 363 -0.34 8.96 12.22
N ILE A 364 -0.71 7.72 12.54
CA ILE A 364 -0.32 7.08 13.81
C ILE A 364 1.17 6.74 13.80
N VAL A 365 1.69 6.15 12.72
CA VAL A 365 3.11 5.80 12.58
C VAL A 365 3.96 7.06 12.66
N SER A 366 3.63 8.10 11.89
CA SER A 366 4.42 9.32 11.79
C SER A 366 4.61 10.05 13.13
N GLN A 367 3.70 9.84 14.09
CA GLN A 367 3.82 10.37 15.46
C GLN A 367 4.67 9.54 16.41
N LYS A 368 4.88 8.26 16.07
CA LYS A 368 5.55 7.30 16.97
C LYS A 368 7.00 7.10 16.63
N VAL A 369 7.41 7.43 15.42
CA VAL A 369 8.76 7.20 14.92
C VAL A 369 9.56 8.51 14.83
N ASN A 370 10.88 8.39 14.79
CA ASN A 370 11.77 9.54 14.65
C ASN A 370 11.55 10.21 13.28
N GLN A 371 11.27 11.51 13.28
CA GLN A 371 10.98 12.29 12.08
C GLN A 371 12.17 12.33 11.11
N ALA A 372 13.39 12.35 11.62
CA ALA A 372 14.60 12.30 10.78
C ALA A 372 14.75 11.00 9.97
N ARG A 373 14.01 9.95 10.33
CA ARG A 373 13.99 8.63 9.68
C ARG A 373 12.62 8.27 9.12
N MET A 374 11.79 9.28 8.84
CA MET A 374 10.42 9.08 8.39
C MET A 374 10.34 8.25 7.11
N GLY A 375 11.24 8.49 6.16
CA GLY A 375 11.29 7.73 4.90
C GLY A 375 11.56 6.24 5.12
N LEU A 376 12.53 5.90 5.96
CA LEU A 376 12.80 4.51 6.34
C LEU A 376 11.56 3.86 6.97
N TYR A 377 10.98 4.49 8.00
CA TYR A 377 9.84 3.92 8.71
C TYR A 377 8.59 3.81 7.83
N MET A 378 8.36 4.76 6.91
CA MET A 378 7.26 4.66 5.92
C MET A 378 7.51 3.53 4.91
N GLY A 379 8.77 3.31 4.51
CA GLY A 379 9.14 2.14 3.70
C GLY A 379 8.91 0.82 4.42
N LEU A 380 9.37 0.70 5.68
CA LEU A 380 9.14 -0.48 6.51
C LEU A 380 7.66 -0.69 6.82
N PHE A 381 6.90 0.40 7.03
CA PHE A 381 5.45 0.34 7.22
C PHE A 381 4.75 -0.24 5.98
N ASN A 382 5.21 0.08 4.77
CA ASN A 382 4.64 -0.49 3.54
C ASN A 382 4.77 -2.02 3.48
N LEU A 383 5.72 -2.65 4.17
CA LEU A 383 5.81 -4.10 4.27
C LEU A 383 4.58 -4.72 4.96
N SER A 384 3.92 -3.98 5.87
CA SER A 384 2.65 -4.42 6.47
C SER A 384 1.46 -4.38 5.51
N VAL A 385 1.65 -3.84 4.32
CA VAL A 385 0.70 -3.88 3.19
C VAL A 385 1.06 -5.02 2.25
N VAL A 386 2.29 -5.00 1.75
CA VAL A 386 2.73 -5.84 0.63
C VAL A 386 2.87 -7.31 1.01
N LEU A 387 3.44 -7.62 2.19
CA LEU A 387 3.58 -9.02 2.62
C LEU A 387 2.22 -9.72 2.79
N PRO A 388 1.22 -9.14 3.49
CA PRO A 388 -0.13 -9.72 3.51
C PRO A 388 -0.78 -9.86 2.13
N GLN A 389 -0.54 -8.93 1.20
CA GLN A 389 -1.04 -9.04 -0.16
C GLN A 389 -0.45 -10.25 -0.89
N LEU A 390 0.86 -10.48 -0.72
CA LEU A 390 1.53 -11.66 -1.28
C LEU A 390 1.00 -12.95 -0.68
N VAL A 391 0.86 -13.01 0.66
CA VAL A 391 0.27 -14.19 1.35
C VAL A 391 -1.08 -14.55 0.76
N VAL A 392 -1.98 -13.58 0.61
CA VAL A 392 -3.32 -13.82 0.06
C VAL A 392 -3.24 -14.22 -1.42
N SER A 393 -2.43 -13.53 -2.22
CA SER A 393 -2.32 -13.79 -3.66
C SER A 393 -1.62 -15.12 -3.97
N LEU A 394 -0.61 -15.50 -3.18
CA LEU A 394 0.13 -16.76 -3.37
C LEU A 394 -0.60 -17.96 -2.77
N GLY A 395 -1.29 -17.77 -1.63
CA GLY A 395 -2.02 -18.85 -0.96
C GLY A 395 -3.25 -19.35 -1.70
N VAL A 396 -3.79 -18.57 -2.63
CA VAL A 396 -4.95 -18.94 -3.46
C VAL A 396 -4.59 -19.88 -4.60
N ALA A 397 -3.34 -19.93 -4.95
CA ALA A 397 -2.87 -20.68 -6.11
C ALA A 397 -2.11 -21.97 -5.71
N LEU A 398 -2.09 -22.30 -4.43
CA LEU A 398 -1.74 -23.59 -3.85
C LEU A 398 -3.02 -24.37 -3.52
#